data_6694b5c8242e71e1d30e59e03633479d
#
_entry.id   6694b5c8242e71e1d30e59e03633479d
#
_cell.length_a   1.000
_cell.length_b   1.000
_cell.length_c   1.000
_cell.angle_alpha   90.00
_cell.angle_beta   90.00
_cell.angle_gamma   90.00
#
_symmetry.space_group_name_H-M   'P 1'
#
loop_
_entity.id
_entity.type
_entity.pdbx_description
1 polymer ?
#
loop_
_entity_poly.entity_id
_entity_poly.type
_entity_poly.pdbx_seq_one_letter_code
_entity_poly.pdbx_strand_id
1 'polypeptide(L)'
;LSVLKVLKSNILFLKSFFKNDGFWTASAMLISKLVLLLVNIYVARVLLKEDLGMVFKAQNFISFFIPFVGLGTYQGLLKYGSQLDHSTDFKNLEAYSLYYGLLGQLVINALVFILALVMFGQQLEVFFLVLWFLVRLVGLFFLEVYKASCRASFRNRKFALLEIVSSVALLALALGLTPLLGLRGYVLALCLSPYFIFFLGFRKFRKVELKPLSVKSLWRFNLSTAAASLMQELFLLTDIFMIGVLFSEGVLAEYKTASLIPLNLIFLSRVFIHNDYPKLCKHHQDKAFIKRYITQYLVLFSALSVLIWGLGKAYANEIMSLFGTQYLGQTHLFNVFLVAAVVGMMLRTPFSNLVFAIERTRLHLIISTLSVVLLVLLIFALQPYFGILGVGYAHLLAVFFSGVLYSGVVIKYLMRLR
;
A
#
# COMPACT_ATOMS: atom_id res chain seq x y z
N LEU A 1 -26.27 19.83 -21.73
CA LEU A 1 -25.92 20.88 -20.75
C LEU A 1 -25.30 20.33 -19.44
N SER A 2 -25.60 19.07 -19.05
CA SER A 2 -25.06 18.44 -17.83
C SER A 2 -23.60 18.02 -17.97
N VAL A 3 -23.20 17.45 -19.11
CA VAL A 3 -21.84 16.93 -19.35
C VAL A 3 -20.81 18.08 -19.40
N LEU A 4 -21.14 19.18 -20.05
CA LEU A 4 -20.29 20.39 -20.11
C LEU A 4 -20.10 21.07 -18.74
N LYS A 5 -21.13 21.06 -17.87
CA LYS A 5 -21.00 21.53 -16.48
C LYS A 5 -20.11 20.61 -15.63
N VAL A 6 -20.19 19.30 -15.86
CA VAL A 6 -19.34 18.30 -15.19
C VAL A 6 -17.89 18.43 -15.64
N LEU A 7 -17.65 18.58 -16.94
CA LEU A 7 -16.30 18.83 -17.48
C LEU A 7 -15.70 20.13 -16.96
N LYS A 8 -16.47 21.24 -16.93
CA LYS A 8 -16.02 22.50 -16.31
C LYS A 8 -15.71 22.37 -14.82
N SER A 9 -16.54 21.64 -14.06
CA SER A 9 -16.30 21.35 -12.64
C SER A 9 -15.01 20.55 -12.43
N ASN A 10 -14.77 19.55 -13.29
CA ASN A 10 -13.55 18.73 -13.21
C ASN A 10 -12.29 19.50 -13.62
N ILE A 11 -12.39 20.41 -14.59
CA ILE A 11 -11.27 21.29 -15.01
C ILE A 11 -10.94 22.30 -13.88
N LEU A 12 -11.94 22.91 -13.26
CA LEU A 12 -11.74 23.81 -12.12
C LEU A 12 -11.13 23.09 -10.90
N PHE A 13 -11.54 21.85 -10.70
CA PHE A 13 -11.01 20.97 -9.68
C PHE A 13 -9.53 20.61 -9.95
N LEU A 14 -9.20 20.16 -11.17
CA LEU A 14 -7.81 19.94 -11.57
C LEU A 14 -6.95 21.21 -11.40
N LYS A 15 -7.45 22.38 -11.78
CA LYS A 15 -6.76 23.65 -11.54
C LYS A 15 -6.50 23.92 -10.06
N SER A 16 -7.46 23.65 -9.17
CA SER A 16 -7.28 23.81 -7.72
C SER A 16 -6.27 22.81 -7.14
N PHE A 17 -6.25 21.59 -7.65
CA PHE A 17 -5.28 20.55 -7.29
C PHE A 17 -3.85 20.93 -7.69
N PHE A 18 -3.68 21.48 -8.91
CA PHE A 18 -2.40 21.96 -9.39
C PHE A 18 -1.90 23.19 -8.63
N LYS A 19 -2.81 24.04 -8.13
CA LYS A 19 -2.47 25.25 -7.39
C LYS A 19 -2.03 25.00 -5.93
N ASN A 20 -2.49 23.91 -5.33
CA ASN A 20 -2.21 23.54 -3.94
C ASN A 20 -1.20 22.40 -3.91
N ASP A 21 0.09 22.59 -3.86
CA ASP A 21 1.20 21.62 -3.68
C ASP A 21 0.86 20.10 -3.68
N GLY A 22 -0.40 19.72 -3.84
CA GLY A 22 -0.93 18.36 -3.99
C GLY A 22 -0.39 17.67 -5.24
N PHE A 23 -0.10 18.44 -6.28
CA PHE A 23 0.56 17.96 -7.48
C PHE A 23 1.93 17.33 -7.20
N TRP A 24 2.75 17.99 -6.40
CA TRP A 24 4.09 17.49 -6.04
C TRP A 24 4.01 16.16 -5.30
N THR A 25 3.06 16.04 -4.36
CA THR A 25 2.85 14.80 -3.61
C THR A 25 2.37 13.67 -4.51
N ALA A 26 1.36 13.92 -5.34
CA ALA A 26 0.80 12.91 -6.24
C ALA A 26 1.82 12.48 -7.31
N SER A 27 2.54 13.44 -7.90
CA SER A 27 3.59 13.16 -8.89
C SER A 27 4.74 12.35 -8.26
N ALA A 28 5.18 12.70 -7.06
CA ALA A 28 6.22 11.95 -6.37
C ALA A 28 5.80 10.51 -6.07
N MET A 29 4.57 10.31 -5.58
CA MET A 29 4.03 8.97 -5.34
C MET A 29 3.90 8.15 -6.64
N LEU A 30 3.50 8.78 -7.75
CA LEU A 30 3.43 8.12 -9.05
C LEU A 30 4.84 7.75 -9.56
N ILE A 31 5.79 8.69 -9.51
CA ILE A 31 7.19 8.44 -9.88
C ILE A 31 7.77 7.30 -9.04
N SER A 32 7.56 7.32 -7.72
CA SER A 32 8.04 6.26 -6.84
C SER A 32 7.46 4.89 -7.19
N LYS A 33 6.17 4.84 -7.57
CA LYS A 33 5.53 3.60 -8.03
C LYS A 33 6.10 3.10 -9.36
N LEU A 34 6.36 4.00 -10.31
CA LEU A 34 6.99 3.66 -11.58
C LEU A 34 8.43 3.17 -11.38
N VAL A 35 9.20 3.86 -10.53
CA VAL A 35 10.56 3.43 -10.19
C VAL A 35 10.57 2.04 -9.53
N LEU A 36 9.65 1.79 -8.58
CA LEU A 36 9.52 0.47 -7.97
C LEU A 36 9.14 -0.61 -8.98
N LEU A 37 8.26 -0.30 -9.95
CA LEU A 37 7.93 -1.21 -11.05
C LEU A 37 9.17 -1.53 -11.90
N LEU A 38 9.97 -0.51 -12.25
CA LEU A 38 11.22 -0.70 -13.00
C LEU A 38 12.22 -1.59 -12.24
N VAL A 39 12.36 -1.39 -10.91
CA VAL A 39 13.18 -2.28 -10.08
C VAL A 39 12.66 -3.71 -10.14
N ASN A 40 11.35 -3.93 -9.99
CA ASN A 40 10.77 -5.28 -10.05
C ASN A 40 10.96 -5.94 -11.43
N ILE A 41 10.81 -5.19 -12.53
CA ILE A 41 11.07 -5.69 -13.89
C ILE A 41 12.55 -6.09 -14.03
N TYR A 42 13.45 -5.22 -13.57
CA TYR A 42 14.88 -5.47 -13.65
C TYR A 42 15.31 -6.73 -12.89
N VAL A 43 14.89 -6.84 -11.60
CA VAL A 43 15.30 -7.99 -10.79
C VAL A 43 14.64 -9.29 -11.24
N ALA A 44 13.42 -9.26 -11.78
CA ALA A 44 12.76 -10.42 -12.35
C ALA A 44 13.49 -10.97 -13.59
N ARG A 45 14.24 -10.14 -14.32
CA ARG A 45 15.06 -10.55 -15.45
C ARG A 45 16.43 -11.09 -15.05
N VAL A 46 17.00 -10.57 -13.96
CA VAL A 46 18.39 -10.84 -13.57
C VAL A 46 18.50 -11.99 -12.58
N LEU A 47 17.51 -12.12 -11.67
CA LEU A 47 17.52 -13.15 -10.63
C LEU A 47 16.75 -14.39 -11.07
N LEU A 48 17.13 -15.54 -10.49
CA LEU A 48 16.34 -16.78 -10.61
C LEU A 48 14.99 -16.63 -9.96
N LYS A 49 13.97 -17.36 -10.45
CA LYS A 49 12.61 -17.31 -9.88
C LYS A 49 12.60 -17.71 -8.42
N GLU A 50 13.34 -18.74 -8.07
CA GLU A 50 13.45 -19.27 -6.72
C GLU A 50 14.01 -18.21 -5.76
N ASP A 51 15.11 -17.56 -6.15
CA ASP A 51 15.73 -16.47 -5.41
C ASP A 51 14.76 -15.31 -5.18
N LEU A 52 14.09 -14.89 -6.25
CA LEU A 52 13.10 -13.80 -6.18
C LEU A 52 11.89 -14.20 -5.34
N GLY A 53 11.47 -15.45 -5.40
CA GLY A 53 10.41 -16.01 -4.58
C GLY A 53 10.74 -15.98 -3.09
N MET A 54 11.98 -16.37 -2.71
CA MET A 54 12.44 -16.27 -1.32
C MET A 54 12.41 -14.82 -0.81
N VAL A 55 12.86 -13.86 -1.64
CA VAL A 55 12.76 -12.44 -1.28
C VAL A 55 11.31 -12.01 -1.10
N PHE A 56 10.42 -12.39 -2.01
CA PHE A 56 9.00 -12.04 -1.90
C PHE A 56 8.33 -12.68 -0.66
N LYS A 57 8.71 -13.91 -0.30
CA LYS A 57 8.25 -14.59 0.92
C LYS A 57 8.68 -13.83 2.17
N ALA A 58 9.95 -13.49 2.27
CA ALA A 58 10.49 -12.70 3.38
C ALA A 58 9.88 -11.27 3.43
N GLN A 59 9.76 -10.59 2.29
CA GLN A 59 9.12 -9.28 2.20
C GLN A 59 7.66 -9.31 2.60
N ASN A 60 6.90 -10.33 2.17
CA ASN A 60 5.50 -10.47 2.53
C ASN A 60 5.35 -10.65 4.04
N PHE A 61 6.16 -11.52 4.66
CA PHE A 61 6.18 -11.70 6.10
C PHE A 61 6.46 -10.38 6.84
N ILE A 62 7.47 -9.64 6.42
CA ILE A 62 7.80 -8.32 7.01
C ILE A 62 6.67 -7.30 6.79
N SER A 63 5.93 -7.38 5.70
CA SER A 63 4.87 -6.43 5.36
C SER A 63 3.72 -6.42 6.37
N PHE A 64 3.47 -7.54 7.08
CA PHE A 64 2.51 -7.56 8.20
C PHE A 64 2.90 -6.64 9.36
N PHE A 65 4.18 -6.32 9.50
CA PHE A 65 4.70 -5.50 10.59
C PHE A 65 4.94 -4.04 10.19
N ILE A 66 4.92 -3.70 8.89
CA ILE A 66 5.10 -2.32 8.41
C ILE A 66 4.11 -1.33 9.05
N PRO A 67 2.80 -1.65 9.23
CA PRO A 67 1.87 -0.75 9.90
C PRO A 67 2.27 -0.41 11.34
N PHE A 68 3.01 -1.29 12.00
CA PHE A 68 3.49 -1.13 13.38
C PHE A 68 4.89 -0.52 13.49
N VAL A 69 5.48 -0.08 12.38
CA VAL A 69 6.79 0.57 12.38
C VAL A 69 6.83 1.71 13.41
N GLY A 70 7.81 1.64 14.33
CA GLY A 70 7.90 2.55 15.48
C GLY A 70 6.66 2.55 16.37
N LEU A 71 5.91 1.44 16.46
CA LEU A 71 4.60 1.33 17.12
C LEU A 71 3.59 2.39 16.64
N GLY A 72 3.68 2.78 15.36
CA GLY A 72 2.77 3.75 14.74
C GLY A 72 2.99 5.20 15.14
N THR A 73 4.12 5.55 15.80
CA THR A 73 4.41 6.94 16.26
C THR A 73 4.35 7.97 15.15
N TYR A 74 4.68 7.61 13.90
CA TYR A 74 4.56 8.48 12.73
C TYR A 74 3.11 8.94 12.47
N GLN A 75 2.12 8.11 12.80
CA GLN A 75 0.70 8.45 12.62
C GLN A 75 0.23 9.47 13.66
N GLY A 76 0.68 9.32 14.91
CA GLY A 76 0.46 10.31 15.96
C GLY A 76 1.16 11.64 15.67
N LEU A 77 2.40 11.58 15.19
CA LEU A 77 3.13 12.76 14.75
C LEU A 77 2.37 13.49 13.63
N LEU A 78 1.82 12.77 12.65
CA LEU A 78 1.03 13.36 11.58
C LEU A 78 -0.23 14.03 12.11
N LYS A 79 -1.01 13.35 12.96
CA LYS A 79 -2.27 13.86 13.48
C LYS A 79 -2.08 15.03 14.44
N TYR A 80 -1.33 14.82 15.50
CA TYR A 80 -1.18 15.83 16.55
C TYR A 80 -0.21 16.94 16.13
N GLY A 81 0.83 16.59 15.36
CA GLY A 81 1.77 17.57 14.81
C GLY A 81 1.13 18.59 13.87
N SER A 82 0.11 18.16 13.09
CA SER A 82 -0.62 19.09 12.21
C SER A 82 -1.52 20.08 12.96
N GLN A 83 -1.77 19.86 14.24
CA GLN A 83 -2.56 20.72 15.11
C GLN A 83 -1.69 21.69 15.92
N LEU A 84 -0.37 21.49 15.91
CA LEU A 84 0.59 22.33 16.59
C LEU A 84 1.20 23.30 15.57
N ASP A 85 1.22 24.59 15.92
CA ASP A 85 2.03 25.56 15.19
C ASP A 85 3.49 25.12 15.22
N HIS A 86 4.35 25.60 14.29
CA HIS A 86 5.78 25.25 14.21
C HIS A 86 6.59 25.74 15.42
N SER A 87 6.03 25.52 16.59
CA SER A 87 6.50 25.90 17.91
C SER A 87 7.48 24.84 18.44
N THR A 88 8.00 25.11 19.63
CA THR A 88 8.80 24.18 20.44
C THR A 88 8.07 22.86 20.63
N ASP A 89 6.72 22.86 20.74
CA ASP A 89 5.90 21.68 20.98
C ASP A 89 5.91 20.71 19.81
N PHE A 90 5.86 21.22 18.56
CA PHE A 90 6.04 20.36 17.39
C PHE A 90 7.40 19.66 17.37
N LYS A 91 8.49 20.41 17.67
CA LYS A 91 9.85 19.84 17.72
C LYS A 91 10.00 18.84 18.85
N ASN A 92 9.31 19.06 19.97
CA ASN A 92 9.29 18.10 21.08
C ASN A 92 8.51 16.83 20.71
N LEU A 93 7.37 16.95 20.05
CA LEU A 93 6.61 15.78 19.55
C LEU A 93 7.41 14.99 18.51
N GLU A 94 8.11 15.67 17.59
CA GLU A 94 9.00 15.04 16.62
C GLU A 94 10.13 14.26 17.31
N ALA A 95 10.84 14.90 18.27
CA ALA A 95 11.92 14.27 19.02
C ALA A 95 11.42 13.08 19.89
N TYR A 96 10.24 13.23 20.50
CA TYR A 96 9.56 12.15 21.24
C TYR A 96 9.25 10.97 20.32
N SER A 97 8.65 11.24 19.16
CA SER A 97 8.28 10.20 18.18
C SER A 97 9.50 9.46 17.64
N LEU A 98 10.62 10.17 17.43
CA LEU A 98 11.90 9.55 17.04
C LEU A 98 12.49 8.68 18.16
N TYR A 99 12.57 9.20 19.38
CA TYR A 99 13.22 8.49 20.50
C TYR A 99 12.42 7.25 20.91
N TYR A 100 11.14 7.44 21.29
CA TYR A 100 10.31 6.34 21.75
C TYR A 100 9.82 5.44 20.61
N GLY A 101 9.69 6.00 19.42
CA GLY A 101 9.41 5.21 18.21
C GLY A 101 10.56 4.27 17.86
N LEU A 102 11.83 4.69 18.03
CA LEU A 102 12.98 3.81 17.84
C LEU A 102 13.00 2.68 18.87
N LEU A 103 12.75 2.98 20.15
CA LEU A 103 12.61 1.93 21.16
C LEU A 103 11.49 0.95 20.83
N GLY A 104 10.33 1.47 20.39
CA GLY A 104 9.22 0.65 19.92
C GLY A 104 9.59 -0.18 18.67
N GLN A 105 10.40 0.37 17.76
CA GLN A 105 10.89 -0.36 16.59
C GLN A 105 11.80 -1.52 16.99
N LEU A 106 12.66 -1.35 18.00
CA LEU A 106 13.49 -2.44 18.49
C LEU A 106 12.64 -3.57 19.10
N VAL A 107 11.56 -3.23 19.81
CA VAL A 107 10.60 -4.23 20.33
C VAL A 107 9.92 -4.97 19.17
N ILE A 108 9.48 -4.27 18.13
CA ILE A 108 8.90 -4.90 16.92
C ILE A 108 9.94 -5.80 16.24
N ASN A 109 11.19 -5.36 16.10
CA ASN A 109 12.26 -6.18 15.52
C ASN A 109 12.51 -7.45 16.33
N ALA A 110 12.52 -7.37 17.67
CA ALA A 110 12.66 -8.55 18.55
C ALA A 110 11.48 -9.51 18.38
N LEU A 111 10.24 -9.01 18.29
CA LEU A 111 9.06 -9.82 18.03
C LEU A 111 9.14 -10.51 16.66
N VAL A 112 9.50 -9.75 15.61
CA VAL A 112 9.65 -10.28 14.24
C VAL A 112 10.74 -11.35 14.19
N PHE A 113 11.87 -11.15 14.90
CA PHE A 113 12.93 -12.13 14.99
C PHE A 113 12.45 -13.45 15.61
N ILE A 114 11.72 -13.38 16.75
CA ILE A 114 11.18 -14.58 17.42
C ILE A 114 10.20 -15.30 16.50
N LEU A 115 9.29 -14.58 15.85
CA LEU A 115 8.33 -15.18 14.94
C LEU A 115 9.01 -15.77 13.69
N ALA A 116 10.04 -15.10 13.17
CA ALA A 116 10.82 -15.63 12.05
C ALA A 116 11.56 -16.91 12.41
N LEU A 117 12.12 -16.99 13.62
CA LEU A 117 12.76 -18.22 14.12
C LEU A 117 11.79 -19.39 14.18
N VAL A 118 10.56 -19.15 14.65
CA VAL A 118 9.51 -20.18 14.71
C VAL A 118 9.04 -20.60 13.31
N MET A 119 8.83 -19.64 12.41
CA MET A 119 8.24 -19.91 11.09
C MET A 119 9.26 -20.39 10.06
N PHE A 120 10.47 -19.88 10.10
CA PHE A 120 11.51 -20.10 9.06
C PHE A 120 12.78 -20.72 9.62
N GLY A 121 12.83 -21.14 10.87
CA GLY A 121 14.02 -21.71 11.49
C GLY A 121 14.59 -22.93 10.75
N GLN A 122 13.74 -23.68 10.04
CA GLN A 122 14.13 -24.79 9.18
C GLN A 122 14.49 -24.35 7.74
N GLN A 123 14.10 -23.15 7.32
CA GLN A 123 14.38 -22.54 6.01
C GLN A 123 15.43 -21.45 6.17
N LEU A 124 16.67 -21.83 6.41
CA LEU A 124 17.75 -20.93 6.79
C LEU A 124 17.92 -19.75 5.83
N GLU A 125 17.77 -19.97 4.51
CA GLU A 125 17.92 -18.92 3.51
C GLU A 125 16.86 -17.84 3.69
N VAL A 126 15.59 -18.21 3.82
CA VAL A 126 14.49 -17.26 4.06
C VAL A 126 14.66 -16.57 5.42
N PHE A 127 15.08 -17.32 6.45
CA PHE A 127 15.35 -16.77 7.77
C PHE A 127 16.43 -15.67 7.72
N PHE A 128 17.57 -15.92 7.05
CA PHE A 128 18.60 -14.90 6.87
C PHE A 128 18.11 -13.68 6.09
N LEU A 129 17.25 -13.86 5.09
CA LEU A 129 16.63 -12.72 4.39
C LEU A 129 15.76 -11.88 5.32
N VAL A 130 14.99 -12.52 6.21
CA VAL A 130 14.19 -11.80 7.23
C VAL A 130 15.10 -11.01 8.17
N LEU A 131 16.25 -11.56 8.59
CA LEU A 131 17.21 -10.82 9.43
C LEU A 131 17.71 -9.54 8.73
N TRP A 132 18.05 -9.59 7.45
CA TRP A 132 18.39 -8.40 6.69
C TRP A 132 17.22 -7.40 6.64
N PHE A 133 16.00 -7.88 6.51
CA PHE A 133 14.82 -7.02 6.49
C PHE A 133 14.48 -6.40 7.86
N LEU A 134 14.99 -6.91 8.97
CA LEU A 134 14.93 -6.18 10.26
C LEU A 134 15.69 -4.84 10.16
N VAL A 135 16.84 -4.82 9.47
CA VAL A 135 17.56 -3.56 9.20
C VAL A 135 16.71 -2.64 8.35
N ARG A 136 16.06 -3.17 7.30
CA ARG A 136 15.11 -2.38 6.48
C ARG A 136 13.96 -1.78 7.30
N LEU A 137 13.39 -2.52 8.26
CA LEU A 137 12.31 -2.02 9.10
C LEU A 137 12.72 -0.79 9.91
N VAL A 138 13.97 -0.77 10.42
CA VAL A 138 14.52 0.42 11.08
C VAL A 138 14.65 1.59 10.11
N GLY A 139 15.13 1.34 8.90
CA GLY A 139 15.19 2.38 7.84
C GLY A 139 13.81 2.92 7.47
N LEU A 140 12.81 2.04 7.34
CA LEU A 140 11.41 2.43 7.09
C LEU A 140 10.84 3.25 8.25
N PHE A 141 11.18 2.92 9.49
CA PHE A 141 10.79 3.73 10.65
C PHE A 141 11.26 5.18 10.49
N PHE A 142 12.53 5.41 10.19
CA PHE A 142 13.04 6.75 9.97
C PHE A 142 12.35 7.44 8.80
N LEU A 143 12.20 6.74 7.67
CA LEU A 143 11.54 7.27 6.47
C LEU A 143 10.10 7.72 6.79
N GLU A 144 9.31 6.89 7.47
CA GLU A 144 7.92 7.23 7.79
C GLU A 144 7.79 8.38 8.80
N VAL A 145 8.66 8.45 9.83
CA VAL A 145 8.67 9.58 10.76
C VAL A 145 9.05 10.88 10.05
N TYR A 146 10.07 10.89 9.17
CA TYR A 146 10.44 12.08 8.41
C TYR A 146 9.34 12.52 7.43
N LYS A 147 8.71 11.56 6.75
CA LYS A 147 7.56 11.81 5.88
C LYS A 147 6.39 12.40 6.67
N ALA A 148 6.07 11.84 7.84
CA ALA A 148 5.04 12.34 8.73
C ALA A 148 5.35 13.76 9.22
N SER A 149 6.59 14.04 9.61
CA SER A 149 7.03 15.39 10.01
C SER A 149 6.87 16.41 8.90
N CYS A 150 7.24 16.05 7.65
CA CYS A 150 7.07 16.93 6.50
C CYS A 150 5.59 17.22 6.20
N ARG A 151 4.73 16.20 6.30
CA ARG A 151 3.28 16.34 6.07
C ARG A 151 2.60 17.13 7.18
N ALA A 152 2.93 16.86 8.44
CA ALA A 152 2.39 17.59 9.59
C ALA A 152 2.78 19.09 9.55
N SER A 153 3.95 19.41 8.99
CA SER A 153 4.40 20.79 8.78
C SER A 153 4.03 21.37 7.42
N PHE A 154 3.13 20.74 6.65
CA PHE A 154 2.68 21.17 5.32
C PHE A 154 3.82 21.40 4.31
N ARG A 155 4.98 20.74 4.50
CA ARG A 155 6.14 20.82 3.61
C ARG A 155 6.07 19.75 2.51
N ASN A 156 5.05 19.83 1.67
CA ASN A 156 4.74 18.83 0.65
C ASN A 156 5.88 18.60 -0.36
N ARG A 157 6.67 19.63 -0.69
CA ARG A 157 7.85 19.49 -1.56
C ARG A 157 8.94 18.63 -0.92
N LYS A 158 9.19 18.78 0.40
CA LYS A 158 10.15 17.93 1.11
C LYS A 158 9.65 16.49 1.22
N PHE A 159 8.36 16.30 1.48
CA PHE A 159 7.75 14.96 1.43
C PHE A 159 7.96 14.31 0.06
N ALA A 160 7.67 15.03 -1.03
CA ALA A 160 7.88 14.56 -2.39
C ALA A 160 9.36 14.19 -2.65
N LEU A 161 10.29 15.00 -2.18
CA LEU A 161 11.72 14.74 -2.29
C LEU A 161 12.13 13.45 -1.54
N LEU A 162 11.62 13.22 -0.32
CA LEU A 162 11.89 12.00 0.45
C LEU A 162 11.42 10.75 -0.29
N GLU A 163 10.20 10.79 -0.88
CA GLU A 163 9.64 9.70 -1.68
C GLU A 163 10.51 9.39 -2.91
N ILE A 164 10.88 10.41 -3.66
CA ILE A 164 11.68 10.24 -4.88
C ILE A 164 13.07 9.75 -4.54
N VAL A 165 13.74 10.35 -3.55
CA VAL A 165 15.13 9.99 -3.19
C VAL A 165 15.20 8.54 -2.71
N SER A 166 14.28 8.09 -1.85
CA SER A 166 14.28 6.69 -1.40
C SER A 166 14.04 5.69 -2.55
N SER A 167 13.17 6.03 -3.50
CA SER A 167 12.87 5.18 -4.65
C SER A 167 14.01 5.16 -5.66
N VAL A 168 14.59 6.32 -5.98
CA VAL A 168 15.73 6.44 -6.89
C VAL A 168 16.97 5.77 -6.28
N ALA A 169 17.19 5.92 -4.97
CA ALA A 169 18.25 5.22 -4.26
C ALA A 169 18.08 3.69 -4.37
N LEU A 170 16.84 3.18 -4.22
CA LEU A 170 16.57 1.76 -4.44
C LEU A 170 16.93 1.31 -5.86
N LEU A 171 16.53 2.07 -6.88
CA LEU A 171 16.84 1.75 -8.27
C LEU A 171 18.35 1.77 -8.52
N ALA A 172 19.04 2.82 -8.09
CA ALA A 172 20.47 2.95 -8.27
C ALA A 172 21.25 1.82 -7.57
N LEU A 173 20.89 1.51 -6.33
CA LEU A 173 21.50 0.41 -5.58
C LEU A 173 21.16 -0.96 -6.20
N ALA A 174 19.93 -1.17 -6.67
CA ALA A 174 19.54 -2.42 -7.33
C ALA A 174 20.34 -2.61 -8.64
N LEU A 175 20.44 -1.58 -9.47
CA LEU A 175 21.23 -1.63 -10.73
C LEU A 175 22.72 -1.82 -10.48
N GLY A 176 23.26 -1.23 -9.40
CA GLY A 176 24.70 -1.34 -9.09
C GLY A 176 25.06 -2.63 -8.35
N LEU A 177 24.30 -3.02 -7.36
CA LEU A 177 24.67 -4.15 -6.48
C LEU A 177 24.18 -5.51 -6.98
N THR A 178 23.03 -5.57 -7.67
CA THR A 178 22.49 -6.87 -8.13
C THR A 178 23.39 -7.57 -9.15
N PRO A 179 23.98 -6.89 -10.15
CA PRO A 179 24.89 -7.56 -11.08
C PRO A 179 26.17 -8.10 -10.43
N LEU A 180 26.63 -7.44 -9.34
CA LEU A 180 27.88 -7.80 -8.64
C LEU A 180 27.67 -8.91 -7.61
N LEU A 181 26.55 -8.89 -6.89
CA LEU A 181 26.30 -9.74 -5.72
C LEU A 181 25.03 -10.62 -5.86
N GLY A 182 24.37 -10.61 -7.02
CA GLY A 182 23.16 -11.38 -7.25
C GLY A 182 22.04 -11.03 -6.25
N LEU A 183 21.42 -12.06 -5.69
CA LEU A 183 20.36 -11.95 -4.67
C LEU A 183 20.76 -11.07 -3.49
N ARG A 184 21.97 -11.25 -2.96
CA ARG A 184 22.49 -10.46 -1.82
C ARG A 184 22.56 -8.97 -2.15
N GLY A 185 22.95 -8.62 -3.38
CA GLY A 185 22.99 -7.23 -3.86
C GLY A 185 21.60 -6.59 -3.88
N TYR A 186 20.58 -7.31 -4.36
CA TYR A 186 19.21 -6.82 -4.33
C TYR A 186 18.67 -6.63 -2.91
N VAL A 187 18.94 -7.60 -2.03
CA VAL A 187 18.53 -7.48 -0.61
C VAL A 187 19.21 -6.29 0.07
N LEU A 188 20.51 -6.08 -0.16
CA LEU A 188 21.23 -4.89 0.33
C LEU A 188 20.61 -3.60 -0.21
N ALA A 189 20.27 -3.54 -1.49
CA ALA A 189 19.59 -2.38 -2.08
C ALA A 189 18.26 -2.06 -1.36
N LEU A 190 17.45 -3.09 -1.10
CA LEU A 190 16.21 -2.96 -0.35
C LEU A 190 16.41 -2.49 1.09
N CYS A 191 17.44 -2.97 1.76
CA CYS A 191 17.73 -2.62 3.14
C CYS A 191 18.30 -1.22 3.30
N LEU A 192 19.18 -0.79 2.37
CA LEU A 192 19.91 0.48 2.49
C LEU A 192 19.11 1.67 1.92
N SER A 193 18.25 1.46 0.91
CA SER A 193 17.55 2.55 0.25
C SER A 193 16.75 3.47 1.19
N PRO A 194 16.07 3.03 2.27
CA PRO A 194 15.36 3.94 3.16
C PRO A 194 16.28 4.89 3.94
N TYR A 195 17.55 4.52 4.13
CA TYR A 195 18.53 5.33 4.88
C TYR A 195 19.09 6.52 4.10
N PHE A 196 18.90 6.55 2.79
CA PHE A 196 19.33 7.71 1.97
C PHE A 196 18.66 9.02 2.34
N ILE A 197 17.55 8.96 3.09
CA ILE A 197 16.92 10.15 3.67
C ILE A 197 17.85 10.95 4.58
N PHE A 198 18.84 10.31 5.22
CA PHE A 198 19.77 11.01 6.10
C PHE A 198 20.65 12.01 5.37
N PHE A 199 20.86 11.86 4.06
CA PHE A 199 21.51 12.89 3.23
C PHE A 199 20.67 14.16 3.08
N LEU A 200 19.34 14.09 3.32
CA LEU A 200 18.43 15.22 3.26
C LEU A 200 18.26 15.95 4.60
N GLY A 201 18.95 15.49 5.63
CA GLY A 201 19.01 16.09 6.94
C GLY A 201 18.77 15.10 8.08
N PHE A 202 19.69 15.11 9.02
CA PHE A 202 19.60 14.28 10.22
C PHE A 202 18.87 15.04 11.33
N ARG A 203 17.93 14.38 12.00
CA ARG A 203 17.23 14.91 13.18
C ARG A 203 17.92 14.43 14.44
N LYS A 204 18.13 15.35 15.40
CA LYS A 204 18.75 15.02 16.69
C LYS A 204 17.82 14.15 17.52
N PHE A 205 18.32 13.00 17.97
CA PHE A 205 17.68 12.19 18.99
C PHE A 205 17.83 12.85 20.34
N ARG A 206 16.72 13.11 21.02
CA ARG A 206 16.76 13.54 22.41
C ARG A 206 15.54 13.01 23.14
N LYS A 207 15.73 12.63 24.40
CA LYS A 207 14.63 12.32 25.32
C LYS A 207 13.90 13.62 25.65
N VAL A 208 12.60 13.65 25.45
CA VAL A 208 11.78 14.85 25.69
C VAL A 208 10.49 14.42 26.39
N GLU A 209 10.09 15.22 27.38
CA GLU A 209 8.76 15.11 27.98
C GLU A 209 7.74 15.89 27.15
N LEU A 210 6.59 15.29 26.88
CA LEU A 210 5.50 15.96 26.17
C LEU A 210 4.65 16.76 27.14
N LYS A 211 4.61 18.07 26.94
CA LYS A 211 3.65 18.97 27.55
C LYS A 211 3.07 19.82 26.39
N PRO A 212 1.78 19.89 26.18
CA PRO A 212 0.60 19.50 27.01
C PRO A 212 -0.10 18.20 26.58
N LEU A 213 0.46 17.40 25.67
CA LEU A 213 -0.22 16.21 25.13
C LEU A 213 -0.25 15.06 26.15
N SER A 214 -1.41 14.42 26.28
CA SER A 214 -1.53 13.19 27.07
C SER A 214 -0.82 12.05 26.35
N VAL A 215 0.29 11.57 26.93
CA VAL A 215 1.07 10.43 26.42
C VAL A 215 0.20 9.19 26.23
N LYS A 216 -0.74 8.92 27.16
CA LYS A 216 -1.67 7.78 27.08
C LYS A 216 -2.59 7.86 25.84
N SER A 217 -3.13 9.04 25.52
CA SER A 217 -3.99 9.23 24.35
C SER A 217 -3.20 9.10 23.05
N LEU A 218 -1.96 9.61 23.01
CA LEU A 218 -1.05 9.47 21.87
C LEU A 218 -0.78 7.99 21.54
N TRP A 219 -0.36 7.20 22.53
CA TRP A 219 -0.06 5.78 22.33
C TRP A 219 -1.30 4.96 21.98
N ARG A 220 -2.44 5.24 22.61
CA ARG A 220 -3.70 4.59 22.23
C ARG A 220 -4.07 4.87 20.78
N PHE A 221 -3.87 6.11 20.34
CA PHE A 221 -4.12 6.49 18.94
C PHE A 221 -3.12 5.77 18.00
N ASN A 222 -1.82 5.79 18.29
CA ASN A 222 -0.78 5.17 17.48
C ASN A 222 -1.07 3.69 17.24
N LEU A 223 -1.31 2.92 18.31
CA LEU A 223 -1.55 1.48 18.22
C LEU A 223 -2.88 1.16 17.53
N SER A 224 -3.95 1.92 17.83
CA SER A 224 -5.24 1.69 17.18
C SER A 224 -5.20 1.96 15.69
N THR A 225 -4.45 2.98 15.27
CA THR A 225 -4.30 3.33 13.84
C THR A 225 -3.39 2.34 13.13
N ALA A 226 -2.32 1.87 13.77
CA ALA A 226 -1.46 0.82 13.24
C ALA A 226 -2.25 -0.49 13.02
N ALA A 227 -3.07 -0.90 14.00
CA ALA A 227 -3.93 -2.07 13.88
C ALA A 227 -4.97 -1.90 12.75
N ALA A 228 -5.59 -0.72 12.61
CA ALA A 228 -6.51 -0.44 11.52
C ALA A 228 -5.82 -0.49 10.15
N SER A 229 -4.59 0.02 10.05
CA SER A 229 -3.79 -0.06 8.82
C SER A 229 -3.44 -1.51 8.47
N LEU A 230 -3.11 -2.36 9.46
CA LEU A 230 -2.90 -3.78 9.23
C LEU A 230 -4.17 -4.44 8.65
N MET A 231 -5.35 -4.16 9.20
CA MET A 231 -6.61 -4.73 8.69
C MET A 231 -6.87 -4.36 7.21
N GLN A 232 -6.45 -3.18 6.78
CA GLN A 232 -6.55 -2.79 5.38
C GLN A 232 -5.56 -3.55 4.48
N GLU A 233 -4.35 -3.81 4.97
CA GLU A 233 -3.31 -4.51 4.21
C GLU A 233 -3.49 -6.04 4.22
N LEU A 234 -4.12 -6.61 5.24
CA LEU A 234 -4.31 -8.06 5.38
C LEU A 234 -4.86 -8.72 4.11
N PHE A 235 -5.84 -8.09 3.48
CA PHE A 235 -6.43 -8.64 2.26
C PHE A 235 -5.40 -8.78 1.12
N LEU A 236 -4.47 -7.81 0.98
CA LEU A 236 -3.46 -7.82 -0.08
C LEU A 236 -2.25 -8.69 0.26
N LEU A 237 -2.06 -9.02 1.53
CA LEU A 237 -0.94 -9.84 2.01
C LEU A 237 -1.30 -11.32 2.11
N THR A 238 -2.59 -11.63 2.33
CA THR A 238 -3.04 -13.00 2.65
C THR A 238 -2.83 -13.97 1.50
N ASP A 239 -3.15 -13.59 0.27
CA ASP A 239 -2.99 -14.46 -0.89
C ASP A 239 -1.52 -14.79 -1.17
N ILE A 240 -0.65 -13.77 -1.10
CA ILE A 240 0.80 -13.93 -1.26
C ILE A 240 1.37 -14.80 -0.14
N PHE A 241 0.91 -14.59 1.10
CA PHE A 241 1.31 -15.42 2.24
C PHE A 241 0.90 -16.88 2.05
N MET A 242 -0.36 -17.11 1.66
CA MET A 242 -0.87 -18.46 1.42
C MET A 242 -0.09 -19.19 0.32
N ILE A 243 0.26 -18.50 -0.77
CA ILE A 243 1.11 -19.08 -1.82
C ILE A 243 2.49 -19.42 -1.28
N GLY A 244 3.10 -18.53 -0.49
CA GLY A 244 4.40 -18.80 0.14
C GLY A 244 4.41 -19.99 1.11
N VAL A 245 3.23 -20.40 1.61
CA VAL A 245 3.06 -21.58 2.47
C VAL A 245 2.71 -22.84 1.66
N LEU A 246 1.88 -22.71 0.62
CA LEU A 246 1.30 -23.84 -0.11
C LEU A 246 2.11 -24.28 -1.33
N PHE A 247 2.97 -23.41 -1.86
CA PHE A 247 3.70 -23.64 -3.10
C PHE A 247 5.20 -23.32 -2.94
N SER A 248 5.97 -23.68 -3.98
CA SER A 248 7.40 -23.34 -4.03
C SER A 248 7.65 -21.85 -4.23
N GLU A 249 8.86 -21.41 -3.94
CA GLU A 249 9.32 -20.03 -4.10
C GLU A 249 9.21 -19.56 -5.56
N GLY A 250 9.52 -20.41 -6.54
CA GLY A 250 9.36 -20.10 -7.97
C GLY A 250 7.91 -19.77 -8.33
N VAL A 251 6.94 -20.54 -7.81
CA VAL A 251 5.50 -20.29 -8.01
C VAL A 251 5.07 -18.99 -7.33
N LEU A 252 5.63 -18.66 -6.16
CA LEU A 252 5.39 -17.39 -5.50
C LEU A 252 5.90 -16.22 -6.34
N ALA A 253 7.09 -16.34 -6.95
CA ALA A 253 7.63 -15.33 -7.85
C ALA A 253 6.72 -15.13 -9.07
N GLU A 254 6.21 -16.20 -9.68
CA GLU A 254 5.28 -16.15 -10.80
C GLU A 254 3.99 -15.41 -10.43
N TYR A 255 3.36 -15.77 -9.30
CA TYR A 255 2.14 -15.14 -8.81
C TYR A 255 2.33 -13.64 -8.55
N LYS A 256 3.39 -13.31 -7.82
CA LYS A 256 3.70 -11.93 -7.48
C LYS A 256 3.96 -11.08 -8.73
N THR A 257 4.74 -11.61 -9.67
CA THR A 257 5.06 -10.93 -10.93
C THR A 257 3.81 -10.69 -11.77
N ALA A 258 2.95 -11.70 -11.93
CA ALA A 258 1.68 -11.57 -12.67
C ALA A 258 0.73 -10.54 -12.03
N SER A 259 0.75 -10.41 -10.71
CA SER A 259 -0.13 -9.48 -9.96
C SER A 259 0.39 -8.03 -9.93
N LEU A 260 1.70 -7.80 -10.16
CA LEU A 260 2.34 -6.49 -9.94
C LEU A 260 1.67 -5.35 -10.71
N ILE A 261 1.56 -5.46 -12.02
CA ILE A 261 0.98 -4.39 -12.84
C ILE A 261 -0.52 -4.25 -12.57
N PRO A 262 -1.35 -5.31 -12.66
CA PRO A 262 -2.78 -5.18 -12.46
C PRO A 262 -3.17 -4.58 -11.12
N LEU A 263 -2.62 -5.08 -10.01
CA LEU A 263 -3.00 -4.60 -8.68
C LEU A 263 -2.48 -3.18 -8.39
N ASN A 264 -1.36 -2.76 -9.01
CA ASN A 264 -0.92 -1.37 -8.91
C ASN A 264 -1.83 -0.38 -9.68
N LEU A 265 -2.58 -0.82 -10.69
CA LEU A 265 -3.54 0.05 -11.40
C LEU A 265 -4.67 0.53 -10.48
N ILE A 266 -5.01 -0.22 -9.42
CA ILE A 266 -6.00 0.20 -8.41
C ILE A 266 -5.60 1.52 -7.73
N PHE A 267 -4.31 1.85 -7.73
CA PHE A 267 -3.80 3.12 -7.21
C PHE A 267 -4.46 4.35 -7.87
N LEU A 268 -4.79 4.28 -9.17
CA LEU A 268 -5.48 5.37 -9.88
C LEU A 268 -6.82 5.72 -9.21
N SER A 269 -7.61 4.71 -8.87
CA SER A 269 -8.86 4.86 -8.14
C SER A 269 -8.66 5.44 -6.75
N ARG A 270 -7.64 4.96 -6.02
CA ARG A 270 -7.32 5.44 -4.67
C ARG A 270 -6.93 6.93 -4.67
N VAL A 271 -6.07 7.36 -5.59
CA VAL A 271 -5.66 8.77 -5.69
C VAL A 271 -6.85 9.67 -5.95
N PHE A 272 -7.73 9.28 -6.89
CA PHE A 272 -8.92 10.04 -7.22
C PHE A 272 -9.86 10.23 -6.03
N ILE A 273 -10.17 9.14 -5.33
CA ILE A 273 -11.07 9.18 -4.17
C ILE A 273 -10.44 9.92 -2.99
N HIS A 274 -9.16 9.71 -2.72
CA HIS A 274 -8.45 10.35 -1.60
C HIS A 274 -8.48 11.86 -1.66
N ASN A 275 -8.47 12.39 -2.88
CA ASN A 275 -8.54 13.81 -3.13
C ASN A 275 -9.95 14.38 -2.87
N ASP A 276 -10.99 13.63 -3.19
CA ASP A 276 -12.38 14.05 -2.96
C ASP A 276 -12.92 13.63 -1.57
N TYR A 277 -12.17 12.84 -0.82
CA TYR A 277 -12.58 12.32 0.47
C TYR A 277 -13.08 13.40 1.47
N PRO A 278 -12.42 14.56 1.62
CA PRO A 278 -12.93 15.63 2.49
C PRO A 278 -14.30 16.16 2.08
N LYS A 279 -14.58 16.23 0.76
CA LYS A 279 -15.89 16.64 0.24
C LYS A 279 -16.96 15.58 0.51
N LEU A 280 -16.60 14.30 0.38
CA LEU A 280 -17.48 13.17 0.69
C LEU A 280 -17.86 13.18 2.18
N CYS A 281 -16.90 13.41 3.07
CA CYS A 281 -17.16 13.54 4.51
C CYS A 281 -18.06 14.75 4.83
N LYS A 282 -17.83 15.90 4.18
CA LYS A 282 -18.61 17.11 4.41
C LYS A 282 -20.07 16.97 3.97
N HIS A 283 -20.32 16.31 2.84
CA HIS A 283 -21.64 16.20 2.20
C HIS A 283 -22.22 14.78 2.30
N HIS A 284 -21.79 13.97 3.27
CA HIS A 284 -22.23 12.58 3.40
C HIS A 284 -23.74 12.41 3.60
N GLN A 285 -24.43 13.41 4.15
CA GLN A 285 -25.87 13.43 4.36
C GLN A 285 -26.66 13.96 3.14
N ASP A 286 -26.00 14.52 2.14
CA ASP A 286 -26.64 14.99 0.91
C ASP A 286 -26.75 13.82 -0.09
N LYS A 287 -27.96 13.25 -0.17
CA LYS A 287 -28.29 12.13 -1.06
C LYS A 287 -28.01 12.45 -2.54
N ALA A 288 -28.37 13.66 -2.97
CA ALA A 288 -28.20 14.08 -4.36
C ALA A 288 -26.71 14.21 -4.71
N PHE A 289 -25.91 14.78 -3.81
CA PHE A 289 -24.47 14.89 -3.94
C PHE A 289 -23.80 13.51 -4.06
N ILE A 290 -24.06 12.61 -3.11
CA ILE A 290 -23.45 11.26 -3.09
C ILE A 290 -23.86 10.45 -4.32
N LYS A 291 -25.14 10.47 -4.70
CA LYS A 291 -25.63 9.77 -5.91
C LYS A 291 -24.94 10.30 -7.16
N ARG A 292 -24.83 11.63 -7.30
CA ARG A 292 -24.13 12.29 -8.43
C ARG A 292 -22.64 11.91 -8.46
N TYR A 293 -21.98 11.94 -7.31
CA TYR A 293 -20.58 11.56 -7.18
C TYR A 293 -20.35 10.11 -7.64
N ILE A 294 -21.14 9.16 -7.11
CA ILE A 294 -21.05 7.74 -7.50
C ILE A 294 -21.25 7.58 -8.99
N THR A 295 -22.28 8.22 -9.57
CA THR A 295 -22.55 8.13 -11.01
C THR A 295 -21.39 8.68 -11.85
N GLN A 296 -20.84 9.84 -11.49
CA GLN A 296 -19.71 10.46 -12.18
C GLN A 296 -18.44 9.60 -12.07
N TYR A 297 -18.18 9.07 -10.89
CA TYR A 297 -17.06 8.16 -10.66
C TYR A 297 -17.19 6.90 -11.51
N LEU A 298 -18.35 6.22 -11.46
CA LEU A 298 -18.58 4.98 -12.21
C LEU A 298 -18.47 5.19 -13.71
N VAL A 299 -19.01 6.29 -14.27
CA VAL A 299 -18.88 6.61 -15.70
C VAL A 299 -17.41 6.80 -16.10
N LEU A 300 -16.65 7.60 -15.32
CA LEU A 300 -15.24 7.85 -15.58
C LEU A 300 -14.41 6.57 -15.51
N PHE A 301 -14.56 5.83 -14.41
CA PHE A 301 -13.79 4.62 -14.19
C PHE A 301 -14.25 3.43 -15.04
N SER A 302 -15.50 3.40 -15.53
CA SER A 302 -15.93 2.40 -16.53
C SER A 302 -15.17 2.57 -17.84
N ALA A 303 -15.10 3.79 -18.36
CA ALA A 303 -14.34 4.06 -19.58
C ALA A 303 -12.85 3.70 -19.40
N LEU A 304 -12.25 4.12 -18.29
CA LEU A 304 -10.86 3.79 -17.95
C LEU A 304 -10.65 2.29 -17.79
N SER A 305 -11.57 1.59 -17.13
CA SER A 305 -11.52 0.14 -16.91
C SER A 305 -11.60 -0.66 -18.20
N VAL A 306 -12.48 -0.26 -19.12
CA VAL A 306 -12.57 -0.87 -20.46
C VAL A 306 -11.25 -0.70 -21.22
N LEU A 307 -10.67 0.50 -21.19
CA LEU A 307 -9.38 0.78 -21.82
C LEU A 307 -8.26 -0.06 -21.21
N ILE A 308 -8.16 -0.08 -19.87
CA ILE A 308 -7.14 -0.86 -19.13
C ILE A 308 -7.29 -2.35 -19.43
N TRP A 309 -8.51 -2.88 -19.37
CA TRP A 309 -8.77 -4.28 -19.62
C TRP A 309 -8.49 -4.65 -21.10
N GLY A 310 -8.94 -3.82 -22.05
CA GLY A 310 -8.73 -4.04 -23.47
C GLY A 310 -7.25 -4.03 -23.86
N LEU A 311 -6.53 -2.98 -23.47
CA LEU A 311 -5.08 -2.88 -23.73
C LEU A 311 -4.29 -3.95 -22.93
N GLY A 312 -4.62 -4.15 -21.66
CA GLY A 312 -3.96 -5.14 -20.84
C GLY A 312 -4.10 -6.56 -21.37
N LYS A 313 -5.29 -6.93 -21.88
CA LYS A 313 -5.52 -8.23 -22.50
C LYS A 313 -4.84 -8.35 -23.86
N ALA A 314 -4.90 -7.29 -24.69
CA ALA A 314 -4.29 -7.29 -26.02
C ALA A 314 -2.76 -7.44 -25.95
N TYR A 315 -2.13 -6.78 -24.97
CA TYR A 315 -0.67 -6.77 -24.79
C TYR A 315 -0.20 -7.61 -23.59
N ALA A 316 -0.99 -8.59 -23.15
CA ALA A 316 -0.68 -9.38 -21.94
C ALA A 316 0.65 -10.15 -22.06
N ASN A 317 0.95 -10.72 -23.23
CA ASN A 317 2.19 -11.44 -23.48
C ASN A 317 3.39 -10.49 -23.50
N GLU A 318 3.26 -9.34 -24.16
CA GLU A 318 4.29 -8.30 -24.21
C GLU A 318 4.58 -7.74 -22.82
N ILE A 319 3.52 -7.49 -22.04
CA ILE A 319 3.66 -7.03 -20.65
C ILE A 319 4.37 -8.07 -19.80
N MET A 320 3.99 -9.35 -19.90
CA MET A 320 4.66 -10.42 -19.15
C MET A 320 6.11 -10.64 -19.61
N SER A 321 6.41 -10.46 -20.90
CA SER A 321 7.77 -10.54 -21.43
C SER A 321 8.71 -9.45 -20.88
N LEU A 322 8.14 -8.31 -20.39
CA LEU A 322 8.94 -7.28 -19.71
C LEU A 322 9.64 -7.82 -18.46
N PHE A 323 9.07 -8.79 -17.79
CA PHE A 323 9.67 -9.43 -16.61
C PHE A 323 10.65 -10.56 -16.97
N GLY A 324 10.64 -11.02 -18.21
CA GLY A 324 11.46 -12.12 -18.73
C GLY A 324 10.62 -13.23 -19.33
N THR A 325 11.21 -13.95 -20.30
CA THR A 325 10.51 -15.04 -21.02
C THR A 325 10.03 -16.15 -20.12
N GLN A 326 10.67 -16.33 -18.98
CA GLN A 326 10.32 -17.32 -17.95
C GLN A 326 8.94 -17.09 -17.31
N TYR A 327 8.33 -15.89 -17.44
CA TYR A 327 7.02 -15.54 -16.89
C TYR A 327 5.89 -15.58 -17.93
N LEU A 328 6.17 -15.87 -19.19
CA LEU A 328 5.14 -15.91 -20.26
C LEU A 328 4.03 -16.92 -19.99
N GLY A 329 4.35 -18.06 -19.33
CA GLY A 329 3.35 -19.03 -18.91
C GLY A 329 2.27 -18.50 -17.96
N GLN A 330 2.47 -17.34 -17.36
CA GLN A 330 1.55 -16.75 -16.36
C GLN A 330 0.62 -15.68 -16.96
N THR A 331 0.50 -15.57 -18.27
CA THR A 331 -0.40 -14.63 -18.95
C THR A 331 -1.87 -14.81 -18.54
N HIS A 332 -2.31 -16.05 -18.33
CA HIS A 332 -3.66 -16.32 -17.83
C HIS A 332 -3.89 -15.76 -16.43
N LEU A 333 -2.93 -15.94 -15.52
CA LEU A 333 -2.99 -15.40 -14.18
C LEU A 333 -2.98 -13.86 -14.18
N PHE A 334 -2.14 -13.24 -15.03
CA PHE A 334 -2.15 -11.79 -15.26
C PHE A 334 -3.54 -11.28 -15.66
N ASN A 335 -4.20 -11.98 -16.61
CA ASN A 335 -5.56 -11.60 -17.06
C ASN A 335 -6.59 -11.72 -15.92
N VAL A 336 -6.49 -12.72 -15.05
CA VAL A 336 -7.36 -12.84 -13.87
C VAL A 336 -7.16 -11.64 -12.94
N PHE A 337 -5.91 -11.24 -12.66
CA PHE A 337 -5.63 -10.06 -11.86
C PHE A 337 -6.06 -8.76 -12.53
N LEU A 338 -6.00 -8.69 -13.86
CA LEU A 338 -6.48 -7.53 -14.59
C LEU A 338 -7.99 -7.33 -14.40
N VAL A 339 -8.78 -8.43 -14.44
CA VAL A 339 -10.21 -8.40 -14.11
C VAL A 339 -10.42 -8.04 -12.63
N ALA A 340 -9.63 -8.62 -11.73
CA ALA A 340 -9.72 -8.29 -10.30
C ALA A 340 -9.43 -6.81 -10.02
N ALA A 341 -8.46 -6.21 -10.73
CA ALA A 341 -8.16 -4.79 -10.63
C ALA A 341 -9.32 -3.91 -11.13
N VAL A 342 -9.93 -4.26 -12.28
CA VAL A 342 -11.11 -3.57 -12.80
C VAL A 342 -12.27 -3.64 -11.82
N VAL A 343 -12.59 -4.84 -11.31
CA VAL A 343 -13.64 -5.02 -10.29
C VAL A 343 -13.30 -4.24 -9.01
N GLY A 344 -12.05 -4.25 -8.59
CA GLY A 344 -11.57 -3.50 -7.44
C GLY A 344 -11.75 -1.99 -7.61
N MET A 345 -11.41 -1.44 -8.78
CA MET A 345 -11.58 -0.03 -9.09
C MET A 345 -13.05 0.37 -9.16
N MET A 346 -13.92 -0.48 -9.70
CA MET A 346 -15.33 -0.17 -9.92
C MET A 346 -16.20 -0.37 -8.68
N LEU A 347 -15.95 -1.43 -7.92
CA LEU A 347 -16.83 -1.84 -6.81
C LEU A 347 -16.18 -1.68 -5.44
N ARG A 348 -15.00 -2.27 -5.22
CA ARG A 348 -14.45 -2.33 -3.87
C ARG A 348 -13.94 -0.97 -3.40
N THR A 349 -13.06 -0.33 -4.16
CA THR A 349 -12.36 0.90 -3.74
C THR A 349 -13.30 2.08 -3.52
N PRO A 350 -14.23 2.45 -4.44
CA PRO A 350 -15.10 3.60 -4.22
C PRO A 350 -16.06 3.39 -3.05
N PHE A 351 -16.69 2.23 -2.98
CA PHE A 351 -17.71 1.99 -1.95
C PHE A 351 -17.11 1.75 -0.56
N SER A 352 -15.93 1.15 -0.46
CA SER A 352 -15.23 1.03 0.83
C SER A 352 -14.86 2.40 1.42
N ASN A 353 -14.38 3.33 0.60
CA ASN A 353 -14.09 4.70 1.04
C ASN A 353 -15.38 5.49 1.39
N LEU A 354 -16.47 5.27 0.65
CA LEU A 354 -17.76 5.86 1.00
C LEU A 354 -18.29 5.34 2.35
N VAL A 355 -18.10 4.04 2.66
CA VAL A 355 -18.49 3.48 3.97
C VAL A 355 -17.73 4.17 5.10
N PHE A 356 -16.46 4.55 4.90
CA PHE A 356 -15.75 5.39 5.86
C PHE A 356 -16.30 6.81 5.93
N ALA A 357 -16.58 7.44 4.80
CA ALA A 357 -17.10 8.81 4.75
C ALA A 357 -18.47 8.96 5.41
N ILE A 358 -19.32 7.93 5.37
CA ILE A 358 -20.63 7.88 6.06
C ILE A 358 -20.55 7.36 7.50
N GLU A 359 -19.32 7.33 8.08
CA GLU A 359 -19.04 6.97 9.49
C GLU A 359 -19.45 5.53 9.89
N ARG A 360 -19.54 4.60 8.91
CA ARG A 360 -19.88 3.19 9.18
C ARG A 360 -18.62 2.32 9.32
N THR A 361 -17.63 2.77 10.10
CA THR A 361 -16.33 2.11 10.29
C THR A 361 -16.43 0.68 10.81
N ARG A 362 -17.41 0.39 11.70
CA ARG A 362 -17.65 -1.00 12.18
C ARG A 362 -18.05 -1.94 11.04
N LEU A 363 -18.93 -1.50 10.14
CA LEU A 363 -19.32 -2.29 8.97
C LEU A 363 -18.15 -2.49 8.02
N HIS A 364 -17.31 -1.47 7.84
CA HIS A 364 -16.08 -1.62 7.06
C HIS A 364 -15.17 -2.72 7.64
N LEU A 365 -14.94 -2.71 8.95
CA LEU A 365 -14.13 -3.73 9.62
C LEU A 365 -14.72 -5.14 9.43
N ILE A 366 -16.01 -5.31 9.64
CA ILE A 366 -16.71 -6.60 9.46
C ILE A 366 -16.56 -7.10 8.02
N ILE A 367 -16.82 -6.25 7.02
CA ILE A 367 -16.71 -6.64 5.60
C ILE A 367 -15.27 -6.97 5.25
N SER A 368 -14.29 -6.20 5.73
CA SER A 368 -12.87 -6.50 5.49
C SER A 368 -12.47 -7.85 6.07
N THR A 369 -12.87 -8.14 7.33
CA THR A 369 -12.58 -9.43 7.98
C THR A 369 -13.24 -10.58 7.24
N LEU A 370 -14.54 -10.46 6.89
CA LEU A 370 -15.26 -11.46 6.12
C LEU A 370 -14.60 -11.71 4.75
N SER A 371 -14.07 -10.65 4.12
CA SER A 371 -13.39 -10.78 2.82
C SER A 371 -12.08 -11.54 2.93
N VAL A 372 -11.31 -11.36 4.01
CA VAL A 372 -10.09 -12.14 4.27
C VAL A 372 -10.42 -13.59 4.56
N VAL A 373 -11.41 -13.84 5.41
CA VAL A 373 -11.86 -15.22 5.71
C VAL A 373 -12.34 -15.91 4.43
N LEU A 374 -13.17 -15.24 3.64
CA LEU A 374 -13.65 -15.77 2.36
C LEU A 374 -12.50 -16.06 1.40
N LEU A 375 -11.51 -15.15 1.31
CA LEU A 375 -10.33 -15.35 0.47
C LEU A 375 -9.60 -16.64 0.86
N VAL A 376 -9.34 -16.85 2.14
CA VAL A 376 -8.67 -18.07 2.65
C VAL A 376 -9.49 -19.31 2.32
N LEU A 377 -10.80 -19.30 2.58
CA LEU A 377 -11.69 -20.42 2.28
C LEU A 377 -11.72 -20.74 0.78
N LEU A 378 -11.80 -19.71 -0.08
CA LEU A 378 -11.78 -19.89 -1.53
C LEU A 378 -10.43 -20.39 -2.04
N ILE A 379 -9.31 -19.98 -1.42
CA ILE A 379 -7.98 -20.52 -1.76
C ILE A 379 -7.97 -22.02 -1.52
N PHE A 380 -8.36 -22.49 -0.33
CA PHE A 380 -8.41 -23.93 -0.04
C PHE A 380 -9.39 -24.70 -0.92
N ALA A 381 -10.49 -24.07 -1.33
CA ALA A 381 -11.49 -24.70 -2.20
C ALA A 381 -11.05 -24.79 -3.67
N LEU A 382 -10.37 -23.76 -4.20
CA LEU A 382 -10.07 -23.66 -5.64
C LEU A 382 -8.65 -24.12 -5.99
N GLN A 383 -7.69 -23.99 -5.07
CA GLN A 383 -6.30 -24.37 -5.30
C GLN A 383 -6.13 -25.86 -5.68
N PRO A 384 -6.85 -26.83 -5.10
CA PRO A 384 -6.68 -28.25 -5.48
C PRO A 384 -7.07 -28.54 -6.95
N TYR A 385 -7.99 -27.75 -7.53
CA TYR A 385 -8.48 -27.96 -8.89
C TYR A 385 -7.74 -27.12 -9.94
N PHE A 386 -7.31 -25.91 -9.57
CA PHE A 386 -6.78 -24.93 -10.51
C PHE A 386 -5.34 -24.50 -10.20
N GLY A 387 -4.72 -25.08 -9.15
CA GLY A 387 -3.37 -24.71 -8.73
C GLY A 387 -3.24 -23.20 -8.42
N ILE A 388 -2.20 -22.57 -8.94
CA ILE A 388 -1.94 -21.12 -8.77
C ILE A 388 -3.06 -20.22 -9.33
N LEU A 389 -3.72 -20.63 -10.42
CA LEU A 389 -4.87 -19.93 -10.98
C LEU A 389 -6.06 -19.93 -10.02
N GLY A 390 -6.22 -21.01 -9.24
CA GLY A 390 -7.24 -21.10 -8.20
C GLY A 390 -7.09 -20.01 -7.14
N VAL A 391 -5.86 -19.65 -6.77
CA VAL A 391 -5.60 -18.53 -5.85
C VAL A 391 -5.94 -17.20 -6.50
N GLY A 392 -5.64 -17.01 -7.79
CA GLY A 392 -6.05 -15.83 -8.55
C GLY A 392 -7.58 -15.67 -8.63
N TYR A 393 -8.31 -16.77 -8.89
CA TYR A 393 -9.77 -16.77 -8.88
C TYR A 393 -10.33 -16.47 -7.47
N ALA A 394 -9.74 -17.04 -6.43
CA ALA A 394 -10.13 -16.75 -5.05
C ALA A 394 -9.99 -15.25 -4.74
N HIS A 395 -8.88 -14.62 -5.16
CA HIS A 395 -8.68 -13.19 -5.02
C HIS A 395 -9.75 -12.38 -5.77
N LEU A 396 -10.02 -12.70 -7.04
CA LEU A 396 -11.06 -12.04 -7.85
C LEU A 396 -12.44 -12.13 -7.18
N LEU A 397 -12.85 -13.33 -6.77
CA LEU A 397 -14.15 -13.57 -6.13
C LEU A 397 -14.26 -12.82 -4.79
N ALA A 398 -13.20 -12.80 -3.98
CA ALA A 398 -13.18 -12.08 -2.71
C ALA A 398 -13.24 -10.56 -2.91
N VAL A 399 -12.56 -10.01 -3.96
CA VAL A 399 -12.68 -8.60 -4.36
C VAL A 399 -14.11 -8.28 -4.78
N PHE A 400 -14.71 -9.11 -5.62
CA PHE A 400 -16.09 -8.94 -6.09
C PHE A 400 -17.08 -8.97 -4.92
N PHE A 401 -17.01 -10.00 -4.07
CA PHE A 401 -17.86 -10.15 -2.90
C PHE A 401 -17.79 -8.94 -1.96
N SER A 402 -16.56 -8.51 -1.62
CA SER A 402 -16.38 -7.33 -0.77
C SER A 402 -16.94 -6.07 -1.42
N GLY A 403 -16.77 -5.90 -2.75
CA GLY A 403 -17.32 -4.80 -3.51
C GLY A 403 -18.85 -4.76 -3.46
N VAL A 404 -19.51 -5.91 -3.63
CA VAL A 404 -20.97 -6.05 -3.52
C VAL A 404 -21.45 -5.70 -2.11
N LEU A 405 -20.77 -6.18 -1.07
CA LEU A 405 -21.16 -5.86 0.31
C LEU A 405 -21.01 -4.36 0.61
N TYR A 406 -19.89 -3.75 0.21
CA TYR A 406 -19.69 -2.31 0.41
C TYR A 406 -20.73 -1.47 -0.35
N SER A 407 -21.02 -1.82 -1.61
CA SER A 407 -22.05 -1.13 -2.42
C SER A 407 -23.45 -1.29 -1.80
N GLY A 408 -23.80 -2.47 -1.28
CA GLY A 408 -25.05 -2.72 -0.58
C GLY A 408 -25.22 -1.84 0.67
N VAL A 409 -24.15 -1.65 1.46
CA VAL A 409 -24.16 -0.74 2.63
C VAL A 409 -24.44 0.70 2.19
N VAL A 410 -23.77 1.18 1.13
CA VAL A 410 -23.97 2.56 0.63
C VAL A 410 -25.36 2.75 0.04
N ILE A 411 -25.84 1.79 -0.75
CA ILE A 411 -27.22 1.84 -1.32
C ILE A 411 -28.25 1.87 -0.20
N LYS A 412 -28.13 1.00 0.82
CA LYS A 412 -29.03 0.99 1.97
C LYS A 412 -28.98 2.31 2.75
N TYR A 413 -27.81 2.92 2.87
CA TYR A 413 -27.68 4.24 3.47
C TYR A 413 -28.40 5.31 2.67
N LEU A 414 -28.19 5.36 1.34
CA LEU A 414 -28.86 6.32 0.45
C LEU A 414 -30.39 6.17 0.43
N MET A 415 -30.91 4.95 0.59
CA MET A 415 -32.37 4.73 0.69
C MET A 415 -32.96 5.32 2.00
N ARG A 416 -32.18 5.43 3.06
CA ARG A 416 -32.60 5.98 4.36
C ARG A 416 -32.48 7.51 4.45
N LEU A 417 -31.68 8.12 3.60
CA LEU A 417 -31.63 9.57 3.44
C LEU A 417 -32.91 10.05 2.72
N ARG A 418 -33.60 11.01 3.36
CA ARG A 418 -34.81 11.65 2.79
C ARG A 418 -34.45 12.55 1.60
#